data_ce28a29acdd86e9d9e7695504cef4f0e
#
_entry.id   ce28a29acdd86e9d9e7695504cef4f0e
#
_cell.length_a   1.000
_cell.length_b   1.000
_cell.length_c   1.000
_cell.angle_alpha   90.00
_cell.angle_beta   90.00
_cell.angle_gamma   90.00
#
_symmetry.space_group_name_H-M   'P 1'
#
loop_
_entity.id
_entity.type
_entity.pdbx_description
1 polymer ?
#
loop_
_entity_poly.entity_id
_entity_poly.type
_entity_poly.pdbx_seq_one_letter_code
_entity_poly.pdbx_strand_id
1 'polypeptide(L)'
;MRYPDFLRIAVLLFAASATALAVVSIAGAHDKGDNTLLYVAVGWWAAAAVAGLWIGRRGAAGDAIAKLLASARTTPLLPEIQPGTILFNRLWWLLLFTVVAGAVAFLVPQVPTIGAGYALIFALGWRHHSSAVAAIEERDGVRFYVEHNSPFKPTQLLRTPGFRKNEPSPTDVRAGAAP
;
A
#
# COMPACT_ATOMS: atom_id res chain seq x y z
N MET A 1 -8.76 7.45 8.18
CA MET A 1 -7.33 7.19 7.96
C MET A 1 -6.90 7.88 6.68
N ARG A 2 -5.75 8.59 6.67
CA ARG A 2 -5.23 9.23 5.45
C ARG A 2 -4.81 8.16 4.44
N TYR A 3 -5.05 8.42 3.17
CA TYR A 3 -4.74 7.46 2.11
C TYR A 3 -3.24 7.14 1.96
N PRO A 4 -2.31 8.14 2.08
CA PRO A 4 -0.88 7.83 2.10
C PRO A 4 -0.46 6.90 3.24
N ASP A 5 -1.04 7.07 4.45
CA ASP A 5 -0.74 6.22 5.61
C ASP A 5 -1.25 4.79 5.40
N PHE A 6 -2.45 4.65 4.81
CA PHE A 6 -3.00 3.35 4.42
C PHE A 6 -2.07 2.62 3.45
N LEU A 7 -1.59 3.30 2.40
CA LEU A 7 -0.67 2.72 1.43
C LEU A 7 0.64 2.28 2.08
N ARG A 8 1.19 3.10 2.98
CA ARG A 8 2.43 2.77 3.69
C ARG A 8 2.27 1.52 4.55
N ILE A 9 1.18 1.42 5.31
CA ILE A 9 0.90 0.25 6.14
C ILE A 9 0.65 -0.98 5.26
N ALA A 10 -0.07 -0.85 4.15
CA ALA A 10 -0.29 -1.94 3.21
C ALA A 10 1.03 -2.50 2.68
N VAL A 11 1.97 -1.63 2.25
CA VAL A 11 3.31 -2.03 1.79
C VAL A 11 4.07 -2.78 2.88
N LEU A 12 4.03 -2.31 4.12
CA LEU A 12 4.69 -2.97 5.26
C LEU A 12 4.07 -4.36 5.54
N LEU A 13 2.74 -4.48 5.46
CA LEU A 13 2.06 -5.77 5.65
C LEU A 13 2.37 -6.76 4.51
N PHE A 14 2.43 -6.31 3.26
CA PHE A 14 2.88 -7.16 2.16
C PHE A 14 4.33 -7.60 2.33
N ALA A 15 5.23 -6.71 2.76
CA ALA A 15 6.62 -7.06 3.04
C ALA A 15 6.73 -8.07 4.20
N ALA A 16 5.99 -7.86 5.28
CA ALA A 16 5.94 -8.78 6.41
C ALA A 16 5.40 -10.17 6.00
N SER A 17 4.32 -10.20 5.20
CA SER A 17 3.77 -11.46 4.66
C SER A 17 4.78 -12.17 3.75
N ALA A 18 5.49 -11.44 2.87
CA ALA A 18 6.53 -12.00 2.02
C ALA A 18 7.65 -12.64 2.86
N THR A 19 8.10 -11.93 3.91
CA THR A 19 9.14 -12.44 4.81
C THR A 19 8.68 -13.68 5.57
N ALA A 20 7.47 -13.65 6.14
CA ALA A 20 6.93 -14.78 6.89
C ALA A 20 6.81 -16.04 6.00
N LEU A 21 6.24 -15.89 4.79
CA LEU A 21 6.09 -16.99 3.84
C LEU A 21 7.46 -17.51 3.33
N ALA A 22 8.45 -16.61 3.14
CA ALA A 22 9.80 -17.01 2.77
C ALA A 22 10.46 -17.84 3.87
N VAL A 23 10.36 -17.44 5.14
CA VAL A 23 10.90 -18.20 6.28
C VAL A 23 10.27 -19.58 6.36
N VAL A 24 8.95 -19.67 6.23
CA VAL A 24 8.24 -20.96 6.25
C VAL A 24 8.63 -21.85 5.07
N SER A 25 8.84 -21.25 3.87
CA SER A 25 9.32 -21.99 2.68
C SER A 25 10.70 -22.58 2.91
N ILE A 26 11.63 -21.77 3.46
CA ILE A 26 13.01 -22.22 3.73
C ILE A 26 13.01 -23.32 4.78
N ALA A 27 12.25 -23.16 5.87
CA ALA A 27 12.14 -24.19 6.90
C ALA A 27 11.60 -25.50 6.33
N GLY A 28 10.51 -25.46 5.55
CA GLY A 28 9.93 -26.65 4.93
C GLY A 28 10.83 -27.32 3.90
N ALA A 29 11.64 -26.56 3.16
CA ALA A 29 12.64 -27.10 2.24
C ALA A 29 13.79 -27.79 3.00
N HIS A 30 14.23 -27.17 4.09
CA HIS A 30 15.30 -27.71 4.93
C HIS A 30 14.90 -29.05 5.57
N ASP A 31 13.70 -29.14 6.14
CA ASP A 31 13.18 -30.36 6.76
C ASP A 31 13.07 -31.54 5.78
N LYS A 32 12.79 -31.24 4.50
CA LYS A 32 12.71 -32.27 3.45
C LYS A 32 14.04 -32.55 2.75
N GLY A 33 15.11 -31.81 3.07
CA GLY A 33 16.40 -31.90 2.38
C GLY A 33 16.33 -31.49 0.90
N ASP A 34 15.32 -30.69 0.51
CA ASP A 34 15.08 -30.33 -0.90
C ASP A 34 15.84 -29.05 -1.28
N ASN A 35 17.11 -29.23 -1.64
CA ASN A 35 17.94 -28.11 -2.12
C ASN A 35 17.43 -27.56 -3.46
N THR A 36 16.76 -28.34 -4.29
CA THR A 36 16.22 -27.90 -5.58
C THR A 36 15.13 -26.88 -5.37
N LEU A 37 14.23 -27.10 -4.40
CA LEU A 37 13.19 -26.15 -4.03
C LEU A 37 13.80 -24.82 -3.57
N LEU A 38 14.90 -24.85 -2.82
CA LEU A 38 15.59 -23.65 -2.34
C LEU A 38 16.14 -22.81 -3.50
N TYR A 39 16.81 -23.43 -4.48
CA TYR A 39 17.33 -22.70 -5.65
C TYR A 39 16.20 -22.12 -6.51
N VAL A 40 15.12 -22.87 -6.73
CA VAL A 40 13.94 -22.39 -7.46
C VAL A 40 13.29 -21.23 -6.72
N ALA A 41 13.17 -21.32 -5.39
CA ALA A 41 12.60 -20.25 -4.56
C ALA A 41 13.41 -18.94 -4.68
N VAL A 42 14.74 -19.03 -4.54
CA VAL A 42 15.61 -17.84 -4.65
C VAL A 42 15.52 -17.23 -6.06
N GLY A 43 15.53 -18.05 -7.11
CA GLY A 43 15.35 -17.59 -8.49
C GLY A 43 14.02 -16.87 -8.70
N TRP A 44 12.92 -17.46 -8.18
CA TRP A 44 11.59 -16.88 -8.23
C TRP A 44 11.51 -15.53 -7.47
N TRP A 45 12.06 -15.45 -6.26
CA TRP A 45 12.03 -14.22 -5.47
C TRP A 45 12.89 -13.13 -6.08
N ALA A 46 14.03 -13.46 -6.68
CA ALA A 46 14.84 -12.52 -7.44
C ALA A 46 14.07 -11.96 -8.65
N ALA A 47 13.41 -12.82 -9.42
CA ALA A 47 12.55 -12.40 -10.52
C ALA A 47 11.37 -11.54 -10.04
N ALA A 48 10.72 -11.91 -8.93
CA ALA A 48 9.65 -11.16 -8.29
C ALA A 48 10.13 -9.78 -7.83
N ALA A 49 11.31 -9.68 -7.24
CA ALA A 49 11.91 -8.41 -6.83
C ALA A 49 12.16 -7.50 -8.05
N VAL A 50 12.76 -8.02 -9.11
CA VAL A 50 12.99 -7.27 -10.37
C VAL A 50 11.66 -6.79 -10.95
N ALA A 51 10.66 -7.67 -11.05
CA ALA A 51 9.33 -7.32 -11.55
C ALA A 51 8.66 -6.24 -10.70
N GLY A 52 8.68 -6.38 -9.37
CA GLY A 52 8.11 -5.39 -8.45
C GLY A 52 8.80 -4.03 -8.55
N LEU A 53 10.14 -4.01 -8.65
CA LEU A 53 10.90 -2.79 -8.86
C LEU A 53 10.58 -2.13 -10.20
N TRP A 54 10.42 -2.91 -11.26
CA TRP A 54 10.12 -2.42 -12.59
C TRP A 54 8.70 -1.85 -12.69
N ILE A 55 7.70 -2.55 -12.12
CA ILE A 55 6.32 -2.05 -12.02
C ILE A 55 6.28 -0.75 -11.21
N GLY A 56 6.99 -0.69 -10.09
CA GLY A 56 7.06 0.51 -9.26
C GLY A 56 7.74 1.72 -9.92
N ARG A 57 8.59 1.49 -10.94
CA ARG A 57 9.21 2.56 -11.74
C ARG A 57 8.31 3.04 -12.89
N ARG A 58 7.43 2.20 -13.41
CA ARG A 58 6.54 2.58 -14.50
C ARG A 58 5.43 3.49 -13.98
N GLY A 59 5.26 4.66 -14.61
CA GLY A 59 4.25 5.65 -14.24
C GLY A 59 2.78 5.19 -14.44
N ALA A 60 2.55 3.97 -14.97
CA ALA A 60 1.22 3.38 -15.11
C ALA A 60 0.44 3.30 -13.78
N ALA A 61 1.16 3.16 -12.66
CA ALA A 61 0.56 3.27 -11.33
C ALA A 61 0.07 4.70 -11.03
N GLY A 62 0.71 5.72 -11.60
CA GLY A 62 0.30 7.11 -11.46
C GLY A 62 -1.06 7.38 -12.10
N ASP A 63 -1.35 6.81 -13.28
CA ASP A 63 -2.63 7.00 -13.98
C ASP A 63 -3.80 6.35 -13.24
N ALA A 64 -3.58 5.15 -12.66
CA ALA A 64 -4.59 4.47 -11.86
C ALA A 64 -4.88 5.26 -10.56
N ILE A 65 -3.85 5.75 -9.88
CA ILE A 65 -3.98 6.60 -8.70
C ILE A 65 -4.65 7.92 -9.09
N ALA A 66 -4.24 8.58 -10.17
CA ALA A 66 -4.83 9.84 -10.63
C ALA A 66 -6.33 9.69 -10.91
N LYS A 67 -6.76 8.60 -11.57
CA LYS A 67 -8.18 8.29 -11.79
C LYS A 67 -8.93 8.08 -10.47
N LEU A 68 -8.32 7.38 -9.52
CA LEU A 68 -8.92 7.11 -8.21
C LEU A 68 -9.05 8.39 -7.37
N LEU A 69 -8.05 9.27 -7.43
CA LEU A 69 -8.08 10.59 -6.79
C LEU A 69 -9.09 11.53 -7.46
N ALA A 70 -9.23 11.48 -8.79
CA ALA A 70 -10.21 12.27 -9.54
C ALA A 70 -11.66 11.83 -9.22
N SER A 71 -11.88 10.55 -8.90
CA SER A 71 -13.20 10.02 -8.50
C SER A 71 -13.54 10.24 -7.02
N ALA A 72 -12.64 10.89 -6.25
CA ALA A 72 -12.85 11.13 -4.83
C ALA A 72 -14.02 12.10 -4.59
N ARG A 73 -14.94 11.73 -3.68
CA ARG A 73 -16.07 12.59 -3.29
C ARG A 73 -15.59 13.73 -2.40
N THR A 74 -16.01 14.95 -2.72
CA THR A 74 -15.75 16.11 -1.87
C THR A 74 -16.67 16.09 -0.66
N THR A 75 -16.10 16.07 0.54
CA THR A 75 -16.86 16.08 1.79
C THR A 75 -16.31 17.21 2.70
N PRO A 76 -17.15 18.11 3.19
CA PRO A 76 -16.70 19.19 4.10
C PRO A 76 -16.46 18.66 5.53
N LEU A 77 -16.99 17.50 5.88
CA LEU A 77 -16.87 16.89 7.20
C LEU A 77 -15.63 15.99 7.25
N LEU A 78 -14.88 16.09 8.33
CA LEU A 78 -13.80 15.14 8.64
C LEU A 78 -14.42 13.78 8.94
N PRO A 79 -14.05 12.73 8.21
CA PRO A 79 -14.58 11.40 8.47
C PRO A 79 -14.13 10.92 9.85
N GLU A 80 -15.05 10.39 10.63
CA GLU A 80 -14.75 9.74 11.90
C GLU A 80 -13.83 8.55 11.65
N ILE A 81 -12.63 8.56 12.24
CA ILE A 81 -11.55 7.69 11.78
C ILE A 81 -11.34 6.59 12.81
N GLN A 82 -11.71 5.36 12.44
CA GLN A 82 -11.25 4.14 13.09
C GLN A 82 -10.22 3.43 12.19
N PRO A 83 -8.92 3.73 12.31
CA PRO A 83 -7.90 3.24 11.37
C PRO A 83 -7.79 1.72 11.36
N GLY A 84 -7.95 1.07 12.52
CA GLY A 84 -7.87 -0.39 12.64
C GLY A 84 -8.95 -1.13 11.85
N THR A 85 -10.18 -0.64 11.88
CA THR A 85 -11.29 -1.27 11.16
C THR A 85 -11.13 -1.15 9.64
N ILE A 86 -10.63 -0.01 9.14
CA ILE A 86 -10.37 0.18 7.72
C ILE A 86 -9.26 -0.77 7.24
N LEU A 87 -8.17 -0.87 7.99
CA LEU A 87 -7.06 -1.78 7.68
C LEU A 87 -7.54 -3.23 7.68
N PHE A 88 -8.25 -3.65 8.74
CA PHE A 88 -8.77 -5.00 8.83
C PHE A 88 -9.71 -5.32 7.66
N ASN A 89 -10.70 -4.48 7.37
CA ASN A 89 -11.65 -4.71 6.29
C ASN A 89 -11.01 -4.81 4.90
N ARG A 90 -9.87 -4.15 4.69
CA ARG A 90 -9.21 -4.11 3.38
C ARG A 90 -8.09 -5.13 3.23
N LEU A 91 -7.43 -5.48 4.32
CA LEU A 91 -6.23 -6.32 4.30
C LEU A 91 -6.43 -7.70 4.95
N TRP A 92 -7.64 -8.02 5.42
CA TRP A 92 -7.94 -9.31 6.02
C TRP A 92 -7.69 -10.49 5.06
N TRP A 93 -7.92 -10.27 3.76
CA TRP A 93 -7.61 -11.27 2.73
C TRP A 93 -6.11 -11.58 2.65
N LEU A 94 -5.26 -10.57 2.81
CA LEU A 94 -3.81 -10.78 2.87
C LEU A 94 -3.43 -11.61 4.10
N LEU A 95 -4.02 -11.29 5.25
CA LEU A 95 -3.80 -12.05 6.48
C LEU A 95 -4.27 -13.50 6.31
N LEU A 96 -5.50 -13.70 5.85
CA LEU A 96 -6.07 -15.02 5.61
C LEU A 96 -5.19 -15.82 4.63
N PHE A 97 -4.81 -15.22 3.50
CA PHE A 97 -3.94 -15.86 2.52
C PHE A 97 -2.58 -16.26 3.13
N THR A 98 -1.98 -15.38 3.92
CA THR A 98 -0.69 -15.64 4.56
C THR A 98 -0.79 -16.81 5.55
N VAL A 99 -1.84 -16.84 6.38
CA VAL A 99 -2.09 -17.91 7.34
C VAL A 99 -2.35 -19.23 6.63
N VAL A 100 -3.23 -19.25 5.63
CA VAL A 100 -3.57 -20.45 4.86
C VAL A 100 -2.36 -20.99 4.09
N ALA A 101 -1.63 -20.10 3.40
CA ALA A 101 -0.42 -20.49 2.67
C ALA A 101 0.67 -21.02 3.62
N GLY A 102 0.80 -20.42 4.81
CA GLY A 102 1.70 -20.90 5.85
C GLY A 102 1.28 -22.28 6.41
N ALA A 103 -0.01 -22.50 6.64
CA ALA A 103 -0.51 -23.79 7.11
C ALA A 103 -0.32 -24.89 6.07
N VAL A 104 -0.57 -24.58 4.79
CA VAL A 104 -0.39 -25.52 3.66
C VAL A 104 1.09 -25.88 3.43
N ALA A 105 2.03 -25.07 3.92
CA ALA A 105 3.45 -25.30 3.78
C ALA A 105 3.90 -26.69 4.31
N PHE A 106 3.24 -27.18 5.36
CA PHE A 106 3.54 -28.50 5.93
C PHE A 106 3.26 -29.64 4.94
N LEU A 107 2.29 -29.43 4.02
CA LEU A 107 1.92 -30.39 2.99
C LEU A 107 2.67 -30.11 1.68
N VAL A 108 2.66 -28.85 1.24
CA VAL A 108 3.14 -28.40 -0.06
C VAL A 108 3.99 -27.12 0.12
N PRO A 109 5.32 -27.25 0.35
CA PRO A 109 6.19 -26.09 0.62
C PRO A 109 6.34 -25.13 -0.57
N GLN A 110 5.91 -25.53 -1.77
CA GLN A 110 5.89 -24.66 -2.96
C GLN A 110 4.87 -23.52 -2.83
N VAL A 111 3.75 -23.73 -2.11
CA VAL A 111 2.68 -22.74 -1.98
C VAL A 111 3.16 -21.45 -1.30
N PRO A 112 3.78 -21.48 -0.10
CA PRO A 112 4.33 -20.28 0.51
C PRO A 112 5.46 -19.66 -0.31
N THR A 113 6.25 -20.45 -1.04
CA THR A 113 7.30 -19.95 -1.95
C THR A 113 6.72 -19.02 -3.02
N ILE A 114 5.65 -19.46 -3.67
CA ILE A 114 4.95 -18.66 -4.71
C ILE A 114 4.31 -17.44 -4.06
N GLY A 115 3.64 -17.61 -2.93
CA GLY A 115 2.99 -16.54 -2.19
C GLY A 115 3.93 -15.43 -1.75
N ALA A 116 5.13 -15.79 -1.26
CA ALA A 116 6.17 -14.84 -0.89
C ALA A 116 6.60 -13.95 -2.08
N GLY A 117 6.77 -14.54 -3.27
CA GLY A 117 7.12 -13.78 -4.48
C GLY A 117 6.03 -12.78 -4.88
N TYR A 118 4.76 -13.18 -4.88
CA TYR A 118 3.66 -12.25 -5.16
C TYR A 118 3.57 -11.13 -4.14
N ALA A 119 3.66 -11.44 -2.84
CA ALA A 119 3.65 -10.43 -1.80
C ALA A 119 4.82 -9.43 -1.97
N LEU A 120 5.99 -9.91 -2.38
CA LEU A 120 7.16 -9.08 -2.68
C LEU A 120 6.93 -8.15 -3.88
N ILE A 121 6.29 -8.64 -4.96
CA ILE A 121 5.92 -7.81 -6.12
C ILE A 121 5.03 -6.64 -5.68
N PHE A 122 3.99 -6.90 -4.87
CA PHE A 122 3.09 -5.86 -4.39
C PHE A 122 3.79 -4.88 -3.45
N ALA A 123 4.61 -5.37 -2.51
CA ALA A 123 5.38 -4.51 -1.60
C ALA A 123 6.29 -3.54 -2.36
N LEU A 124 7.05 -4.05 -3.33
CA LEU A 124 8.00 -3.25 -4.11
C LEU A 124 7.31 -2.38 -5.16
N GLY A 125 6.23 -2.87 -5.79
CA GLY A 125 5.45 -2.12 -6.76
C GLY A 125 4.76 -0.90 -6.17
N TRP A 126 4.27 -1.00 -4.93
CA TRP A 126 3.52 0.07 -4.27
C TRP A 126 4.36 0.99 -3.38
N ARG A 127 5.65 0.71 -3.22
CA ARG A 127 6.53 1.44 -2.27
C ARG A 127 6.53 2.97 -2.45
N HIS A 128 6.37 3.45 -3.68
CA HIS A 128 6.39 4.89 -4.01
C HIS A 128 5.00 5.53 -4.06
N HIS A 129 3.92 4.75 -3.97
CA HIS A 129 2.57 5.29 -4.10
C HIS A 129 2.21 6.25 -2.96
N SER A 130 2.63 5.97 -1.72
CA SER A 130 2.36 6.84 -0.58
C SER A 130 3.00 8.21 -0.71
N SER A 131 4.25 8.27 -1.19
CA SER A 131 4.96 9.53 -1.42
C SER A 131 4.38 10.30 -2.61
N ALA A 132 3.98 9.61 -3.68
CA ALA A 132 3.34 10.24 -4.84
C ALA A 132 2.00 10.89 -4.46
N VAL A 133 1.17 10.18 -3.68
CA VAL A 133 -0.10 10.74 -3.19
C VAL A 133 0.13 11.92 -2.24
N ALA A 134 1.12 11.83 -1.33
CA ALA A 134 1.46 12.93 -0.43
C ALA A 134 1.91 14.18 -1.20
N ALA A 135 2.70 14.03 -2.26
CA ALA A 135 3.11 15.14 -3.12
C ALA A 135 1.91 15.79 -3.85
N ILE A 136 0.92 14.99 -4.27
CA ILE A 136 -0.33 15.53 -4.86
C ILE A 136 -1.15 16.27 -3.81
N GLU A 137 -1.27 15.72 -2.58
CA GLU A 137 -1.95 16.38 -1.47
C GLU A 137 -1.36 17.75 -1.16
N GLU A 138 -0.03 17.85 -1.18
CA GLU A 138 0.69 19.10 -0.92
C GLU A 138 0.52 20.10 -2.05
N ARG A 139 0.66 19.64 -3.31
CA ARG A 139 0.50 20.49 -4.50
C ARG A 139 -0.91 21.09 -4.61
N ASP A 140 -1.94 20.26 -4.40
CA ASP A 140 -3.34 20.63 -4.63
C ASP A 140 -3.99 21.23 -3.37
N GLY A 141 -3.30 21.24 -2.22
CA GLY A 141 -3.81 21.75 -0.95
C GLY A 141 -5.02 20.97 -0.44
N VAL A 142 -5.10 19.67 -0.74
CA VAL A 142 -6.20 18.78 -0.38
C VAL A 142 -5.68 17.59 0.43
N ARG A 143 -6.60 16.89 1.11
CA ARG A 143 -6.26 15.63 1.81
C ARG A 143 -7.22 14.54 1.40
N PHE A 144 -6.67 13.34 1.19
CA PHE A 144 -7.44 12.16 0.82
C PHE A 144 -7.56 11.20 2.00
N TYR A 145 -8.80 10.76 2.25
CA TYR A 145 -9.12 9.80 3.30
C TYR A 145 -9.79 8.58 2.69
N VAL A 146 -9.50 7.41 3.26
CA VAL A 146 -10.17 6.16 2.87
C VAL A 146 -11.54 6.14 3.53
N GLU A 147 -12.60 5.98 2.72
CA GLU A 147 -13.96 5.82 3.23
C GLU A 147 -14.14 4.44 3.86
N HIS A 148 -14.89 4.40 4.97
CA HIS A 148 -15.27 3.16 5.62
C HIS A 148 -16.40 2.49 4.84
N ASN A 149 -16.02 1.62 3.89
CA ASN A 149 -16.95 0.84 3.08
C ASN A 149 -16.79 -0.65 3.37
N SER A 150 -17.84 -1.43 2.99
CA SER A 150 -17.81 -2.90 3.03
C SER A 150 -16.56 -3.45 2.33
N PRO A 151 -15.95 -4.56 2.85
CA PRO A 151 -14.75 -5.18 2.30
C PRO A 151 -14.87 -5.58 0.82
N PHE A 152 -16.08 -5.78 0.33
CA PHE A 152 -16.35 -6.20 -1.06
C PHE A 152 -16.60 -5.03 -2.03
N LYS A 153 -16.76 -3.80 -1.53
CA LYS A 153 -16.93 -2.63 -2.39
C LYS A 153 -15.58 -2.02 -2.79
N PRO A 154 -15.48 -1.40 -3.99
CA PRO A 154 -14.25 -0.73 -4.41
C PRO A 154 -13.87 0.38 -3.41
N THR A 155 -12.57 0.65 -3.30
CA THR A 155 -12.07 1.69 -2.41
C THR A 155 -12.59 3.04 -2.87
N GLN A 156 -13.38 3.72 -2.04
CA GLN A 156 -13.80 5.08 -2.29
C GLN A 156 -12.94 6.03 -1.44
N LEU A 157 -12.57 7.14 -2.04
CA LEU A 157 -11.78 8.18 -1.39
C LEU A 157 -12.65 9.40 -1.13
N LEU A 158 -12.46 10.00 0.03
CA LEU A 158 -13.03 11.29 0.41
C LEU A 158 -11.95 12.36 0.27
N ARG A 159 -12.27 13.42 -0.46
CA ARG A 159 -11.44 14.59 -0.63
C ARG A 159 -11.92 15.67 0.32
N THR A 160 -11.06 16.13 1.22
CA THR A 160 -11.31 17.28 2.07
C THR A 160 -10.41 18.44 1.67
N PRO A 161 -10.91 19.70 1.65
CA PRO A 161 -10.06 20.85 1.46
C PRO A 161 -9.05 20.88 2.61
N GLY A 162 -7.77 20.98 2.30
CA GLY A 162 -6.72 21.19 3.30
C GLY A 162 -6.87 22.60 3.86
N PHE A 163 -6.62 22.77 5.15
CA PHE A 163 -6.46 24.12 5.72
C PHE A 163 -5.18 24.69 5.13
N ARG A 164 -5.27 25.49 4.07
CA ARG A 164 -4.19 26.37 3.68
C ARG A 164 -4.01 27.34 4.84
N LYS A 165 -2.85 27.34 5.48
CA LYS A 165 -2.45 28.45 6.32
C LYS A 165 -2.52 29.66 5.39
N ASN A 166 -3.47 30.60 5.65
CA ASN A 166 -3.54 31.84 4.91
C ASN A 166 -2.20 32.54 5.15
N GLU A 167 -1.24 32.38 4.25
CA GLU A 167 -0.17 33.36 4.15
C GLU A 167 -0.85 34.68 3.76
N PRO A 168 -0.70 35.74 4.56
CA PRO A 168 -1.28 37.02 4.22
C PRO A 168 -0.80 37.37 2.81
N SER A 169 -1.76 37.66 1.93
CA SER A 169 -1.46 38.06 0.57
C SER A 169 -0.49 39.24 0.61
N PRO A 170 0.52 39.31 -0.26
CA PRO A 170 1.43 40.47 -0.34
C PRO A 170 0.70 41.79 -0.48
N THR A 171 -0.57 41.76 -0.87
CA THR A 171 -1.46 42.93 -0.96
C THR A 171 -1.94 43.43 0.41
N ASP A 172 -2.12 42.53 1.40
CA ASP A 172 -2.58 42.93 2.74
C ASP A 172 -1.47 43.58 3.56
N VAL A 173 -0.21 43.24 3.30
CA VAL A 173 0.97 43.86 3.96
C VAL A 173 1.17 45.32 3.48
N ARG A 174 0.75 45.66 2.26
CA ARG A 174 0.86 47.00 1.72
C ARG A 174 -0.27 47.94 2.19
N ALA A 175 -1.44 47.41 2.54
CA ALA A 175 -2.56 48.22 3.02
C ALA A 175 -2.39 48.68 4.49
N GLY A 176 -1.56 48.01 5.29
CA GLY A 176 -1.27 48.36 6.67
C GLY A 176 -0.07 49.31 6.88
N ALA A 177 0.60 49.72 5.82
CA ALA A 177 1.84 50.56 5.88
C ALA A 177 1.63 51.96 5.29
N ALA A 178 0.39 52.47 5.23
CA ALA A 178 0.13 53.86 4.91
C ALA A 178 0.03 54.71 6.21
N PRO A 179 0.84 55.77 6.38
CA PRO A 179 0.85 56.63 7.53
C PRO A 179 -0.41 57.52 7.66
#